data_b3aeb8c86afdc7d65cdb01ce933d0d99
#
_entry.id   b3aeb8c86afdc7d65cdb01ce933d0d99
#
_cell.length_a   1.000
_cell.length_b   1.000
_cell.length_c   1.000
_cell.angle_alpha   90.00
_cell.angle_beta   90.00
_cell.angle_gamma   90.00
#
_symmetry.space_group_name_H-M   'P 1'
#
loop_
_entity.id
_entity.type
_entity.pdbx_description
1 polymer ?
#
loop_
_entity_poly.entity_id
_entity_poly.type
_entity_poly.pdbx_seq_one_letter_code
_entity_poly.pdbx_strand_id
1 'polypeptide(L)'
;MKELTVIITFLNENVEVERTLASLKKHTNSDIDIILVNDHSDDYYDYKGVAQNYNALYVENRIRMGVAASRDKGVSMVKTPFALLLDAHMRFYSDNWYDILMRNLHANSNILFCCQSKVLYKVCEEIKSVQSTYTTGAFINMDVSSNGFLGVSWLCHQKESGNNETIDIPCVLGAGYAFSVDLWKKIHGLNGLIKYGLDEQFISLKVWLSGGKCQLIPNIELGHVYRDFAPYEMSALEFVYNKMLITSLIFPETCKYEAFARFRTKNSEIYEKAYKLILSNQSWIEKEKLYLKSIFTRNWKDVYDMNTQYLEPSKSEKADVELMFRTILLADFTKDFAIFDGNCGKLLVCMLWTKWQKSEFFEKLSCSLYEKIINHVTTFTGVNMSNGLLSLGWTIEFLNQNKLINCNTNEVLRDIDEKVLTLNCKRIKDTTLGSGVRGIIAYVYARILGCRQSCASSPFDDKFVNDLLEIAENLAIDAKYQLGLCELECDFIKQCKQPVDYHLGMKDVEYIQKQLFPSENIILKFRK
;
A
#
# COMPACT_ATOMS: atom_id res chain seq x y z
N MET A 1 25.65 -10.63 -29.41
CA MET A 1 25.83 -11.02 -27.97
C MET A 1 24.65 -10.40 -27.23
N LYS A 2 24.01 -11.16 -26.33
CA LYS A 2 22.88 -10.61 -25.55
C LYS A 2 23.39 -9.52 -24.60
N GLU A 3 22.64 -8.44 -24.47
CA GLU A 3 23.04 -7.30 -23.64
C GLU A 3 22.14 -7.10 -22.42
N LEU A 4 20.94 -7.69 -22.41
CA LEU A 4 19.96 -7.55 -21.34
C LEU A 4 19.51 -8.92 -20.82
N THR A 5 19.46 -9.04 -19.49
CA THR A 5 18.78 -10.13 -18.79
C THR A 5 17.55 -9.60 -18.06
N VAL A 6 16.38 -10.18 -18.35
CA VAL A 6 15.14 -9.92 -17.59
C VAL A 6 15.03 -10.92 -16.46
N ILE A 7 14.89 -10.43 -15.24
CA ILE A 7 14.78 -11.24 -14.02
C ILE A 7 13.38 -11.06 -13.48
N ILE A 8 12.63 -12.17 -13.37
CA ILE A 8 11.28 -12.19 -12.80
C ILE A 8 11.35 -12.97 -11.48
N THR A 9 11.04 -12.28 -10.38
CA THR A 9 10.98 -12.89 -9.04
C THR A 9 9.52 -13.07 -8.63
N PHE A 10 9.18 -14.20 -8.00
CA PHE A 10 7.80 -14.49 -7.66
C PHE A 10 7.64 -15.46 -6.49
N LEU A 11 6.45 -15.42 -5.88
CA LEU A 11 5.97 -16.35 -4.87
C LEU A 11 4.45 -16.50 -5.05
N ASN A 12 3.99 -17.71 -5.36
CA ASN A 12 2.56 -18.05 -5.52
C ASN A 12 1.81 -17.20 -6.56
N GLU A 13 2.43 -16.98 -7.73
CA GLU A 13 1.86 -16.13 -8.80
C GLU A 13 1.04 -16.90 -9.83
N ASN A 14 1.05 -18.24 -9.77
CA ASN A 14 0.26 -19.05 -10.69
C ASN A 14 0.52 -18.71 -12.18
N VAL A 15 -0.55 -18.70 -12.95
CA VAL A 15 -0.56 -18.39 -14.38
C VAL A 15 -0.04 -16.97 -14.73
N GLU A 16 0.07 -16.07 -13.75
CA GLU A 16 0.53 -14.70 -14.03
C GLU A 16 2.00 -14.66 -14.48
N VAL A 17 2.85 -15.58 -13.99
CA VAL A 17 4.23 -15.74 -14.49
C VAL A 17 4.23 -16.02 -15.99
N GLU A 18 3.42 -16.96 -16.44
CA GLU A 18 3.30 -17.32 -17.86
C GLU A 18 2.73 -16.16 -18.69
N ARG A 19 1.70 -15.47 -18.19
CA ARG A 19 1.11 -14.31 -18.86
C ARG A 19 2.10 -13.16 -19.01
N THR A 20 2.95 -12.95 -18.02
CA THR A 20 4.03 -11.96 -18.08
C THR A 20 5.07 -12.33 -19.14
N LEU A 21 5.51 -13.58 -19.16
CA LEU A 21 6.44 -14.09 -20.18
C LEU A 21 5.86 -14.03 -21.59
N ALA A 22 4.59 -14.40 -21.76
CA ALA A 22 3.90 -14.32 -23.04
C ALA A 22 3.82 -12.87 -23.55
N SER A 23 3.49 -11.93 -22.65
CA SER A 23 3.46 -10.50 -22.98
C SER A 23 4.87 -9.97 -23.31
N LEU A 24 5.88 -10.30 -22.51
CA LEU A 24 7.27 -9.96 -22.78
C LEU A 24 7.71 -10.47 -24.15
N LYS A 25 7.50 -11.75 -24.45
CA LYS A 25 7.89 -12.38 -25.71
C LYS A 25 7.18 -11.76 -26.92
N LYS A 26 5.90 -11.45 -26.78
CA LYS A 26 5.10 -10.81 -27.84
C LYS A 26 5.65 -9.44 -28.27
N HIS A 27 6.13 -8.67 -27.32
CA HIS A 27 6.58 -7.28 -27.54
C HIS A 27 8.12 -7.16 -27.59
N THR A 28 8.86 -8.28 -27.67
CA THR A 28 10.33 -8.27 -27.71
C THR A 28 10.83 -8.89 -29.00
N ASN A 29 11.45 -8.07 -29.85
CA ASN A 29 12.05 -8.50 -31.12
C ASN A 29 13.57 -8.78 -31.01
N SER A 30 14.13 -8.64 -29.79
CA SER A 30 15.56 -8.78 -29.54
C SER A 30 15.87 -10.04 -28.74
N ASP A 31 17.10 -10.52 -28.85
CA ASP A 31 17.56 -11.69 -28.10
C ASP A 31 17.98 -11.29 -26.69
N ILE A 32 17.19 -11.69 -25.70
CA ILE A 32 17.40 -11.41 -24.28
C ILE A 32 17.57 -12.72 -23.49
N ASP A 33 18.24 -12.64 -22.34
CA ASP A 33 18.22 -13.70 -21.34
C ASP A 33 17.04 -13.50 -20.37
N ILE A 34 16.46 -14.59 -19.89
CA ILE A 34 15.38 -14.56 -18.89
C ILE A 34 15.77 -15.46 -17.73
N ILE A 35 15.64 -14.95 -16.52
CA ILE A 35 15.82 -15.70 -15.27
C ILE A 35 14.52 -15.63 -14.47
N LEU A 36 13.97 -16.79 -14.12
CA LEU A 36 12.84 -16.93 -13.23
C LEU A 36 13.32 -17.36 -11.86
N VAL A 37 13.07 -16.53 -10.84
CA VAL A 37 13.44 -16.84 -9.45
C VAL A 37 12.18 -17.10 -8.64
N ASN A 38 11.91 -18.36 -8.37
CA ASN A 38 10.82 -18.82 -7.50
C ASN A 38 11.26 -18.74 -6.04
N ASP A 39 10.59 -17.91 -5.25
CA ASP A 39 10.88 -17.75 -3.81
C ASP A 39 10.18 -18.79 -2.94
N HIS A 40 10.23 -20.07 -3.38
CA HIS A 40 9.64 -21.19 -2.64
C HIS A 40 8.10 -21.18 -2.66
N SER A 41 7.50 -21.12 -3.87
CA SER A 41 6.05 -21.22 -4.04
C SER A 41 5.50 -22.59 -3.62
N ASP A 42 4.31 -22.58 -3.02
CA ASP A 42 3.58 -23.77 -2.53
C ASP A 42 2.17 -23.90 -3.14
N ASP A 43 1.92 -23.18 -4.25
CA ASP A 43 0.66 -23.20 -5.02
C ASP A 43 0.56 -24.34 -6.05
N TYR A 44 1.54 -25.24 -6.09
CA TYR A 44 1.61 -26.42 -6.97
C TYR A 44 1.54 -26.12 -8.48
N TYR A 45 1.80 -24.88 -8.92
CA TYR A 45 1.86 -24.53 -10.33
C TYR A 45 3.20 -24.96 -10.97
N ASP A 46 3.17 -25.45 -12.22
CA ASP A 46 4.39 -25.93 -12.91
C ASP A 46 5.24 -24.79 -13.49
N TYR A 47 5.84 -24.01 -12.63
CA TYR A 47 6.76 -22.93 -13.02
C TYR A 47 7.97 -23.41 -13.79
N LYS A 48 8.43 -24.64 -13.54
CA LYS A 48 9.57 -25.22 -14.24
C LYS A 48 9.24 -25.53 -15.69
N GLY A 49 8.06 -26.08 -15.96
CA GLY A 49 7.56 -26.29 -17.31
C GLY A 49 7.36 -24.96 -18.05
N VAL A 50 6.82 -23.94 -17.37
CA VAL A 50 6.74 -22.59 -17.94
C VAL A 50 8.10 -22.05 -18.31
N ALA A 51 9.12 -22.16 -17.44
CA ALA A 51 10.46 -21.70 -17.75
C ALA A 51 11.05 -22.39 -19.00
N GLN A 52 10.84 -23.69 -19.14
CA GLN A 52 11.29 -24.44 -20.32
C GLN A 52 10.63 -23.95 -21.60
N ASN A 53 9.30 -23.72 -21.59
CA ASN A 53 8.54 -23.24 -22.74
C ASN A 53 9.01 -21.86 -23.24
N TYR A 54 9.52 -21.02 -22.33
CA TYR A 54 10.01 -19.67 -22.66
C TYR A 54 11.55 -19.59 -22.74
N ASN A 55 12.26 -20.72 -22.69
CA ASN A 55 13.73 -20.77 -22.70
C ASN A 55 14.36 -19.89 -21.60
N ALA A 56 13.75 -19.88 -20.42
CA ALA A 56 14.20 -19.13 -19.26
C ALA A 56 15.02 -20.02 -18.30
N LEU A 57 16.03 -19.44 -17.66
CA LEU A 57 16.75 -20.10 -16.57
C LEU A 57 15.84 -20.11 -15.32
N TYR A 58 15.45 -21.31 -14.86
CA TYR A 58 14.67 -21.48 -13.64
C TYR A 58 15.57 -21.68 -12.43
N VAL A 59 15.27 -20.90 -11.39
CA VAL A 59 15.97 -20.94 -10.10
C VAL A 59 14.93 -20.97 -8.99
N GLU A 60 15.07 -21.91 -8.06
CA GLU A 60 14.16 -22.03 -6.92
C GLU A 60 14.92 -21.84 -5.61
N ASN A 61 14.33 -21.09 -4.67
CA ASN A 61 14.83 -20.99 -3.32
C ASN A 61 14.41 -22.21 -2.50
N ARG A 62 15.32 -22.72 -1.66
CA ARG A 62 14.99 -23.87 -0.78
C ARG A 62 14.01 -23.51 0.34
N ILE A 63 13.95 -22.24 0.71
CA ILE A 63 13.05 -21.64 1.68
C ILE A 63 12.67 -20.25 1.18
N ARG A 64 11.58 -19.69 1.65
CA ARG A 64 11.19 -18.31 1.37
C ARG A 64 12.26 -17.32 1.87
N MET A 65 12.98 -16.69 0.94
CA MET A 65 14.04 -15.72 1.20
C MET A 65 13.52 -14.27 1.22
N GLY A 66 12.45 -14.01 0.46
CA GLY A 66 11.86 -12.70 0.23
C GLY A 66 12.33 -12.04 -1.06
N VAL A 67 11.60 -11.00 -1.47
CA VAL A 67 11.77 -10.33 -2.77
C VAL A 67 13.18 -9.76 -2.94
N ALA A 68 13.73 -9.11 -1.91
CA ALA A 68 15.07 -8.49 -1.97
C ALA A 68 16.17 -9.54 -2.22
N ALA A 69 16.20 -10.62 -1.43
CA ALA A 69 17.18 -11.68 -1.58
C ALA A 69 17.00 -12.46 -2.90
N SER A 70 15.76 -12.65 -3.36
CA SER A 70 15.46 -13.30 -4.63
C SER A 70 15.91 -12.44 -5.83
N ARG A 71 15.74 -11.12 -5.77
CA ARG A 71 16.26 -10.16 -6.76
C ARG A 71 17.80 -10.19 -6.79
N ASP A 72 18.48 -10.09 -5.63
CA ASP A 72 19.95 -10.17 -5.55
C ASP A 72 20.48 -11.51 -6.09
N LYS A 73 19.82 -12.62 -5.77
CA LYS A 73 20.15 -13.95 -6.31
C LYS A 73 20.03 -13.98 -7.83
N GLY A 74 18.92 -13.44 -8.38
CA GLY A 74 18.75 -13.33 -9.82
C GLY A 74 19.85 -12.51 -10.47
N VAL A 75 20.15 -11.33 -9.93
CA VAL A 75 21.21 -10.46 -10.45
C VAL A 75 22.59 -11.11 -10.37
N SER A 76 22.88 -11.91 -9.33
CA SER A 76 24.18 -12.62 -9.20
C SER A 76 24.43 -13.63 -10.32
N MET A 77 23.39 -14.07 -11.04
CA MET A 77 23.44 -15.04 -12.13
C MET A 77 23.47 -14.38 -13.52
N VAL A 78 23.32 -13.06 -13.61
CA VAL A 78 23.33 -12.30 -14.86
C VAL A 78 24.71 -12.35 -15.51
N LYS A 79 24.73 -12.62 -16.82
CA LYS A 79 25.95 -12.64 -17.65
C LYS A 79 26.03 -11.47 -18.63
N THR A 80 24.95 -10.73 -18.78
CA THR A 80 24.83 -9.55 -19.64
C THR A 80 25.26 -8.29 -18.88
N PRO A 81 25.62 -7.20 -19.56
CA PRO A 81 26.00 -5.94 -18.89
C PRO A 81 24.84 -5.25 -18.18
N PHE A 82 23.60 -5.52 -18.60
CA PHE A 82 22.41 -4.86 -18.06
C PHE A 82 21.38 -5.88 -17.58
N ALA A 83 20.59 -5.48 -16.60
CA ALA A 83 19.48 -6.25 -16.04
C ALA A 83 18.21 -5.41 -15.93
N LEU A 84 17.06 -6.07 -16.12
CA LEU A 84 15.73 -5.57 -15.84
C LEU A 84 15.10 -6.48 -14.79
N LEU A 85 14.85 -5.95 -13.60
CA LEU A 85 14.00 -6.60 -12.61
C LEU A 85 12.53 -6.33 -12.94
N LEU A 86 11.71 -7.36 -12.87
CA LEU A 86 10.31 -7.29 -13.26
C LEU A 86 9.46 -8.14 -12.31
N ASP A 87 8.31 -7.63 -11.91
CA ASP A 87 7.33 -8.42 -11.17
C ASP A 87 6.65 -9.46 -12.08
N ALA A 88 6.11 -10.50 -11.48
CA ALA A 88 5.57 -11.65 -12.21
C ALA A 88 4.16 -11.42 -12.80
N HIS A 89 3.58 -10.25 -12.61
CA HIS A 89 2.22 -9.91 -13.06
C HIS A 89 2.20 -8.63 -13.89
N MET A 90 3.15 -8.58 -14.87
CA MET A 90 3.35 -7.42 -15.75
C MET A 90 2.79 -7.67 -17.16
N ARG A 91 2.52 -6.59 -17.87
CA ARG A 91 2.14 -6.57 -19.29
C ARG A 91 2.96 -5.54 -20.04
N PHE A 92 3.38 -5.87 -21.24
CA PHE A 92 4.11 -4.97 -22.15
C PHE A 92 3.14 -4.40 -23.19
N TYR A 93 3.30 -3.13 -23.52
CA TYR A 93 2.46 -2.41 -24.50
C TYR A 93 3.28 -1.72 -25.60
N SER A 94 4.58 -1.53 -25.40
CA SER A 94 5.48 -0.88 -26.36
C SER A 94 6.33 -1.92 -27.08
N ASP A 95 6.26 -2.03 -28.41
CA ASP A 95 7.08 -2.98 -29.18
C ASP A 95 8.54 -2.56 -29.30
N ASN A 96 8.84 -1.28 -29.11
CA ASN A 96 10.18 -0.70 -29.16
C ASN A 96 10.81 -0.47 -27.78
N TRP A 97 10.23 -1.06 -26.72
CA TRP A 97 10.70 -0.87 -25.34
C TRP A 97 12.18 -1.21 -25.16
N TYR A 98 12.63 -2.28 -25.81
CA TYR A 98 14.00 -2.76 -25.70
C TYR A 98 14.99 -1.72 -26.25
N ASP A 99 14.79 -1.23 -27.47
CA ASP A 99 15.68 -0.27 -28.10
C ASP A 99 15.76 1.06 -27.33
N ILE A 100 14.61 1.52 -26.80
CA ILE A 100 14.55 2.72 -25.99
C ILE A 100 15.32 2.50 -24.69
N LEU A 101 15.10 1.36 -24.00
CA LEU A 101 15.75 1.04 -22.75
C LEU A 101 17.27 0.92 -22.94
N MET A 102 17.72 0.17 -23.96
CA MET A 102 19.14 -0.04 -24.23
C MET A 102 19.88 1.25 -24.55
N ARG A 103 19.27 2.14 -25.34
CA ARG A 103 19.84 3.47 -25.62
C ARG A 103 20.10 4.26 -24.33
N ASN A 104 19.16 4.23 -23.38
CA ASN A 104 19.29 4.94 -22.12
C ASN A 104 20.36 4.28 -21.22
N LEU A 105 20.39 2.95 -21.14
CA LEU A 105 21.36 2.20 -20.33
C LEU A 105 22.81 2.40 -20.86
N HIS A 106 22.99 2.44 -22.18
CA HIS A 106 24.31 2.73 -22.78
C HIS A 106 24.74 4.19 -22.58
N ALA A 107 23.78 5.12 -22.58
CA ALA A 107 24.08 6.54 -22.39
C ALA A 107 24.59 6.84 -20.98
N ASN A 108 24.11 6.14 -19.96
CA ASN A 108 24.57 6.33 -18.58
C ASN A 108 24.36 5.09 -17.70
N SER A 109 25.46 4.44 -17.32
CA SER A 109 25.46 3.24 -16.49
C SER A 109 25.22 3.49 -14.98
N ASN A 110 25.23 4.74 -14.52
CA ASN A 110 24.99 5.12 -13.11
C ASN A 110 23.53 5.50 -12.83
N ILE A 111 22.63 5.17 -13.73
CA ILE A 111 21.19 5.47 -13.58
C ILE A 111 20.39 4.19 -13.36
N LEU A 112 19.43 4.30 -12.46
CA LEU A 112 18.38 3.31 -12.26
C LEU A 112 17.14 3.79 -13.03
N PHE A 113 16.75 3.05 -14.05
CA PHE A 113 15.63 3.42 -14.92
C PHE A 113 14.37 2.65 -14.57
N CYS A 114 13.23 3.33 -14.49
CA CYS A 114 11.93 2.66 -14.53
C CYS A 114 11.08 3.20 -15.68
N CYS A 115 10.00 2.47 -15.99
CA CYS A 115 9.06 2.82 -17.04
C CYS A 115 7.75 3.25 -16.41
N GLN A 116 6.94 4.01 -17.14
CA GLN A 116 5.59 4.26 -16.65
C GLN A 116 4.75 2.99 -16.78
N SER A 117 3.94 2.73 -15.76
CA SER A 117 3.14 1.53 -15.67
C SER A 117 1.65 1.85 -15.60
N LYS A 118 0.87 1.30 -16.54
CA LYS A 118 -0.59 1.31 -16.47
C LYS A 118 -1.05 0.56 -15.23
N VAL A 119 -2.02 1.10 -14.56
CA VAL A 119 -2.73 0.41 -13.48
C VAL A 119 -3.74 -0.54 -14.09
N LEU A 120 -3.55 -1.84 -13.86
CA LEU A 120 -4.41 -2.91 -14.33
C LEU A 120 -5.07 -3.60 -13.13
N TYR A 121 -6.34 -3.92 -13.26
CA TYR A 121 -7.08 -4.72 -12.27
C TYR A 121 -7.80 -5.89 -12.92
N LYS A 122 -7.92 -6.98 -12.17
CA LYS A 122 -8.77 -8.10 -12.55
C LYS A 122 -10.21 -7.81 -12.10
N VAL A 123 -11.09 -7.59 -13.08
CA VAL A 123 -12.51 -7.31 -12.85
C VAL A 123 -13.32 -8.36 -13.61
N CYS A 124 -14.13 -9.17 -12.91
CA CYS A 124 -14.93 -10.23 -13.51
C CYS A 124 -14.11 -11.13 -14.45
N GLU A 125 -12.98 -11.64 -13.99
CA GLU A 125 -12.01 -12.48 -14.73
C GLU A 125 -11.28 -11.80 -15.91
N GLU A 126 -11.60 -10.55 -16.24
CA GLU A 126 -10.91 -9.76 -17.26
C GLU A 126 -9.93 -8.78 -16.63
N ILE A 127 -8.76 -8.62 -17.26
CA ILE A 127 -7.81 -7.58 -16.86
C ILE A 127 -8.17 -6.29 -17.60
N LYS A 128 -8.50 -5.24 -16.83
CA LYS A 128 -8.87 -3.91 -17.35
C LYS A 128 -7.90 -2.86 -16.86
N SER A 129 -7.57 -1.90 -17.71
CA SER A 129 -6.80 -0.73 -17.32
C SER A 129 -7.71 0.31 -16.67
N VAL A 130 -7.24 0.91 -15.60
CA VAL A 130 -7.84 2.15 -15.07
C VAL A 130 -7.51 3.27 -16.05
N GLN A 131 -8.52 3.79 -16.71
CA GLN A 131 -8.34 4.77 -17.77
C GLN A 131 -7.48 5.96 -17.29
N SER A 132 -6.43 6.28 -18.06
CA SER A 132 -5.49 7.37 -17.77
C SER A 132 -4.77 7.29 -16.42
N THR A 133 -4.65 6.09 -15.84
CA THR A 133 -3.97 5.90 -14.56
C THR A 133 -2.65 5.15 -14.74
N TYR A 134 -1.56 5.83 -14.37
CA TYR A 134 -0.20 5.32 -14.46
C TYR A 134 0.53 5.52 -13.14
N THR A 135 1.45 4.62 -12.82
CA THR A 135 2.49 4.86 -11.82
C THR A 135 3.79 5.23 -12.53
N THR A 136 4.44 6.27 -12.04
CA THR A 136 5.60 6.90 -12.69
C THR A 136 6.77 7.10 -11.72
N GLY A 137 6.87 6.29 -10.70
CA GLY A 137 7.82 6.42 -9.60
C GLY A 137 7.13 6.83 -8.30
N ALA A 138 7.91 7.14 -7.29
CA ALA A 138 7.38 7.47 -5.97
C ALA A 138 8.18 8.57 -5.27
N PHE A 139 7.50 9.26 -4.35
CA PHE A 139 8.09 10.07 -3.31
C PHE A 139 8.32 9.22 -2.06
N ILE A 140 9.45 9.38 -1.38
CA ILE A 140 9.77 8.67 -0.14
C ILE A 140 9.46 9.58 1.07
N ASN A 141 8.68 9.10 2.02
CA ASN A 141 8.50 9.84 3.27
C ASN A 141 9.75 9.70 4.15
N MET A 142 10.62 10.71 4.10
CA MET A 142 11.88 10.75 4.84
C MET A 142 11.77 11.44 6.21
N ASP A 143 10.58 11.89 6.60
CA ASP A 143 10.32 12.48 7.90
C ASP A 143 10.26 11.39 8.98
N VAL A 144 11.30 11.33 9.83
CA VAL A 144 11.40 10.35 10.93
C VAL A 144 10.32 10.55 12.01
N SER A 145 9.72 11.74 12.09
CA SER A 145 8.62 12.04 13.00
C SER A 145 7.27 11.53 12.48
N SER A 146 7.17 11.20 11.19
CA SER A 146 5.95 10.71 10.55
C SER A 146 5.64 9.25 10.86
N ASN A 147 4.36 8.90 11.01
CA ASN A 147 3.91 7.50 11.08
C ASN A 147 4.19 6.73 9.80
N GLY A 148 4.22 7.44 8.66
CA GLY A 148 4.55 6.87 7.35
C GLY A 148 6.04 6.84 7.02
N PHE A 149 6.95 7.03 8.00
CA PHE A 149 8.39 7.08 7.76
C PHE A 149 8.89 5.91 6.90
N LEU A 150 9.65 6.22 5.85
CA LEU A 150 10.09 5.33 4.77
C LEU A 150 8.96 4.67 3.96
N GLY A 151 7.70 5.07 4.15
CA GLY A 151 6.65 4.75 3.21
C GLY A 151 6.81 5.53 1.91
N VAL A 152 6.12 5.10 0.86
CA VAL A 152 6.12 5.79 -0.44
C VAL A 152 4.75 6.38 -0.74
N SER A 153 4.76 7.50 -1.48
CA SER A 153 3.57 8.03 -2.15
C SER A 153 3.82 7.96 -3.66
N TRP A 154 3.00 7.17 -4.35
CA TRP A 154 3.18 6.93 -5.77
C TRP A 154 2.87 8.18 -6.60
N LEU A 155 3.74 8.46 -7.58
CA LEU A 155 3.50 9.47 -8.60
C LEU A 155 2.61 8.84 -9.67
N CYS A 156 1.37 9.33 -9.81
CA CYS A 156 0.32 8.64 -10.53
C CYS A 156 -0.13 9.34 -11.82
N HIS A 157 0.61 10.31 -12.33
CA HIS A 157 0.27 10.99 -13.58
C HIS A 157 1.11 10.44 -14.72
N GLN A 158 0.46 10.20 -15.87
CA GLN A 158 1.19 9.94 -17.09
C GLN A 158 2.12 11.13 -17.38
N LYS A 159 3.39 10.84 -17.60
CA LYS A 159 4.36 11.82 -18.05
C LYS A 159 4.46 11.72 -19.56
N GLU A 160 4.16 12.81 -20.23
CA GLU A 160 4.49 12.95 -21.65
C GLU A 160 5.90 13.51 -21.77
N SER A 161 6.78 12.83 -22.50
CA SER A 161 8.07 13.40 -22.83
C SER A 161 8.00 14.00 -24.23
N GLY A 162 8.38 15.26 -24.34
CA GLY A 162 8.82 15.81 -25.62
C GLY A 162 10.20 15.21 -25.95
N ASN A 163 10.36 14.60 -27.12
CA ASN A 163 11.68 14.23 -27.67
C ASN A 163 12.53 13.22 -26.89
N ASN A 164 11.97 12.10 -26.39
CA ASN A 164 12.73 11.00 -25.75
C ASN A 164 13.51 11.38 -24.48
N GLU A 165 13.17 12.43 -23.79
CA GLU A 165 13.81 12.82 -22.54
C GLU A 165 13.38 11.93 -21.37
N THR A 166 14.35 11.52 -20.55
CA THR A 166 14.09 10.87 -19.25
C THR A 166 13.77 11.93 -18.20
N ILE A 167 13.07 11.54 -17.14
CA ILE A 167 12.63 12.44 -16.07
C ILE A 167 13.21 11.94 -14.74
N ASP A 168 13.92 12.80 -14.01
CA ASP A 168 14.42 12.47 -12.67
C ASP A 168 13.24 12.23 -11.73
N ILE A 169 13.30 11.17 -10.92
CA ILE A 169 12.29 10.78 -9.93
C ILE A 169 12.97 10.38 -8.62
N PRO A 170 12.37 10.62 -7.44
CA PRO A 170 13.02 10.29 -6.16
C PRO A 170 13.22 8.78 -5.97
N CYS A 171 12.24 7.97 -6.37
CA CYS A 171 12.20 6.54 -6.17
C CYS A 171 11.61 5.84 -7.39
N VAL A 172 12.21 4.74 -7.79
CA VAL A 172 11.69 3.91 -8.88
C VAL A 172 10.45 3.14 -8.47
N LEU A 173 9.68 2.69 -9.48
CA LEU A 173 8.59 1.74 -9.28
C LEU A 173 9.17 0.32 -9.18
N GLY A 174 8.91 -0.38 -8.09
CA GLY A 174 9.42 -1.72 -7.83
C GLY A 174 8.96 -2.79 -8.81
N ALA A 175 7.80 -2.58 -9.46
CA ALA A 175 7.24 -3.51 -10.45
C ALA A 175 8.13 -3.72 -11.69
N GLY A 176 8.99 -2.73 -12.04
CA GLY A 176 9.93 -2.88 -13.16
C GLY A 176 10.97 -1.76 -13.20
N TYR A 177 12.25 -2.12 -13.03
CA TYR A 177 13.35 -1.19 -13.16
C TYR A 177 14.63 -1.85 -13.69
N ALA A 178 15.38 -1.10 -14.49
CA ALA A 178 16.58 -1.58 -15.18
C ALA A 178 17.82 -0.78 -14.76
N PHE A 179 18.99 -1.44 -14.85
CA PHE A 179 20.27 -0.90 -14.41
C PHE A 179 21.45 -1.63 -15.05
N SER A 180 22.64 -1.03 -14.94
CA SER A 180 23.88 -1.76 -15.22
C SER A 180 24.21 -2.70 -14.06
N VAL A 181 24.66 -3.91 -14.36
CA VAL A 181 25.02 -4.90 -13.34
C VAL A 181 26.18 -4.39 -12.46
N ASP A 182 27.06 -3.56 -13.01
CA ASP A 182 28.17 -2.96 -12.27
C ASP A 182 27.68 -1.92 -11.24
N LEU A 183 26.64 -1.13 -11.57
CA LEU A 183 26.00 -0.26 -10.60
C LEU A 183 25.42 -1.06 -9.43
N TRP A 184 24.69 -2.15 -9.72
CA TRP A 184 24.12 -3.01 -8.69
C TRP A 184 25.18 -3.59 -7.75
N LYS A 185 26.28 -4.11 -8.33
CA LYS A 185 27.42 -4.62 -7.55
C LYS A 185 28.06 -3.52 -6.70
N LYS A 186 28.29 -2.34 -7.28
CA LYS A 186 28.91 -1.19 -6.58
C LYS A 186 28.10 -0.76 -5.36
N ILE A 187 26.78 -0.77 -5.43
CA ILE A 187 25.94 -0.34 -4.30
C ILE A 187 25.48 -1.51 -3.43
N HIS A 188 25.99 -2.73 -3.64
CA HIS A 188 25.61 -3.95 -2.95
C HIS A 188 24.10 -4.25 -2.99
N GLY A 189 23.46 -3.99 -4.13
CA GLY A 189 22.06 -4.33 -4.42
C GLY A 189 21.10 -4.09 -3.27
N LEU A 190 20.33 -5.09 -2.89
CA LEU A 190 19.34 -5.05 -1.80
C LEU A 190 19.81 -5.76 -0.51
N ASN A 191 21.12 -6.04 -0.43
CA ASN A 191 21.71 -6.83 0.65
C ASN A 191 21.34 -6.31 2.04
N GLY A 192 20.93 -7.23 2.90
CA GLY A 192 20.55 -6.97 4.29
C GLY A 192 19.04 -6.83 4.53
N LEU A 193 18.22 -6.52 3.52
CA LEU A 193 16.77 -6.55 3.65
C LEU A 193 16.26 -7.98 3.85
N ILE A 194 15.24 -8.14 4.67
CA ILE A 194 14.59 -9.42 4.90
C ILE A 194 13.20 -9.45 4.28
N LYS A 195 12.86 -10.58 3.70
CA LYS A 195 11.57 -10.94 3.13
C LYS A 195 10.92 -9.84 2.28
N TYR A 196 10.05 -8.98 2.86
CA TYR A 196 9.23 -8.06 2.08
C TYR A 196 9.36 -6.59 2.51
N GLY A 197 9.36 -5.70 1.52
CA GLY A 197 9.16 -4.25 1.65
C GLY A 197 10.43 -3.42 1.77
N LEU A 198 10.31 -2.18 1.30
CA LEU A 198 11.33 -1.12 1.34
C LEU A 198 12.49 -1.30 0.35
N ASP A 199 12.38 -2.19 -0.58
CA ASP A 199 13.43 -2.45 -1.58
C ASP A 199 13.58 -1.30 -2.57
N GLU A 200 12.48 -0.70 -3.05
CA GLU A 200 12.51 0.47 -3.93
C GLU A 200 13.15 1.68 -3.25
N GLN A 201 12.77 1.95 -2.01
CA GLN A 201 13.32 3.05 -1.24
C GLN A 201 14.83 2.85 -1.01
N PHE A 202 15.21 1.64 -0.60
CA PHE A 202 16.58 1.33 -0.27
C PHE A 202 17.51 1.45 -1.47
N ILE A 203 17.13 0.84 -2.61
CA ILE A 203 17.94 0.91 -3.83
C ILE A 203 18.01 2.33 -4.36
N SER A 204 16.89 3.07 -4.39
CA SER A 204 16.84 4.44 -4.90
C SER A 204 17.69 5.40 -4.07
N LEU A 205 17.61 5.34 -2.75
CA LEU A 205 18.43 6.16 -1.86
C LEU A 205 19.93 5.87 -2.04
N LYS A 206 20.33 4.60 -2.18
CA LYS A 206 21.74 4.25 -2.43
C LYS A 206 22.23 4.78 -3.77
N VAL A 207 21.42 4.68 -4.82
CA VAL A 207 21.78 5.22 -6.14
C VAL A 207 21.94 6.74 -6.07
N TRP A 208 20.98 7.46 -5.48
CA TRP A 208 21.08 8.91 -5.34
C TRP A 208 22.31 9.33 -4.52
N LEU A 209 22.55 8.72 -3.38
CA LEU A 209 23.70 9.05 -2.52
C LEU A 209 25.04 8.72 -3.18
N SER A 210 25.12 7.67 -4.01
CA SER A 210 26.33 7.28 -4.73
C SER A 210 26.65 8.16 -5.96
N GLY A 211 25.89 9.23 -6.19
CA GLY A 211 26.08 10.16 -7.31
C GLY A 211 25.30 9.77 -8.58
N GLY A 212 24.58 8.65 -8.56
CA GLY A 212 23.68 8.24 -9.63
C GLY A 212 22.35 9.00 -9.64
N LYS A 213 21.39 8.51 -10.41
CA LYS A 213 20.03 9.04 -10.50
C LYS A 213 19.00 7.92 -10.61
N CYS A 214 17.80 8.18 -10.19
CA CYS A 214 16.62 7.40 -10.59
C CYS A 214 15.87 8.18 -11.66
N GLN A 215 15.55 7.52 -12.79
CA GLN A 215 14.88 8.18 -13.91
C GLN A 215 13.72 7.35 -14.45
N LEU A 216 12.65 8.05 -14.80
CA LEU A 216 11.53 7.51 -15.55
C LEU A 216 11.83 7.62 -17.06
N ILE A 217 11.53 6.56 -17.81
CA ILE A 217 11.47 6.58 -19.28
C ILE A 217 9.99 6.63 -19.69
N PRO A 218 9.43 7.81 -20.03
CA PRO A 218 7.99 7.96 -20.28
C PRO A 218 7.50 7.21 -21.53
N ASN A 219 8.40 7.02 -22.51
CA ASN A 219 8.06 6.40 -23.79
C ASN A 219 8.04 4.87 -23.77
N ILE A 220 8.31 4.24 -22.62
CA ILE A 220 8.10 2.81 -22.41
C ILE A 220 6.88 2.65 -21.52
N GLU A 221 5.87 1.97 -22.04
CA GLU A 221 4.64 1.69 -21.31
C GLU A 221 4.56 0.21 -20.95
N LEU A 222 4.50 -0.06 -19.66
CA LEU A 222 4.19 -1.35 -19.08
C LEU A 222 2.79 -1.31 -18.44
N GLY A 223 2.30 -2.45 -17.98
CA GLY A 223 1.12 -2.54 -17.14
C GLY A 223 1.40 -3.44 -15.96
N HIS A 224 0.98 -3.03 -14.78
CA HIS A 224 1.08 -3.79 -13.54
C HIS A 224 -0.31 -4.21 -13.09
N VAL A 225 -0.52 -5.52 -12.89
CA VAL A 225 -1.80 -6.06 -12.43
C VAL A 225 -1.83 -5.96 -10.90
N TYR A 226 -2.56 -4.98 -10.40
CA TYR A 226 -2.76 -4.81 -8.96
C TYR A 226 -3.71 -5.87 -8.42
N ARG A 227 -3.40 -6.36 -7.24
CA ARG A 227 -4.13 -7.41 -6.53
C ARG A 227 -4.80 -6.85 -5.30
N ASP A 228 -5.93 -7.44 -4.95
CA ASP A 228 -6.61 -7.07 -3.71
C ASP A 228 -5.92 -7.68 -2.48
N PHE A 229 -5.23 -8.82 -2.67
CA PHE A 229 -4.52 -9.53 -1.61
C PHE A 229 -3.16 -10.02 -2.10
N ALA A 230 -2.15 -9.89 -1.26
CA ALA A 230 -0.87 -10.55 -1.49
C ALA A 230 -1.05 -12.08 -1.37
N PRO A 231 -0.46 -12.90 -2.28
CA PRO A 231 -0.54 -14.36 -2.20
C PRO A 231 0.38 -14.96 -1.12
N TYR A 232 0.89 -14.12 -0.22
CA TYR A 232 1.82 -14.49 0.86
C TYR A 232 1.60 -13.61 2.09
N GLU A 233 2.02 -14.12 3.23
CA GLU A 233 1.97 -13.37 4.49
C GLU A 233 3.04 -12.28 4.53
N MET A 234 2.65 -11.11 5.01
CA MET A 234 3.53 -9.98 5.31
C MET A 234 3.54 -9.74 6.83
N SER A 235 4.70 -9.50 7.38
CA SER A 235 4.88 -9.32 8.82
C SER A 235 5.32 -7.90 9.16
N ALA A 236 4.69 -7.30 10.15
CA ALA A 236 5.11 -6.00 10.68
C ALA A 236 6.58 -6.03 11.19
N LEU A 237 7.06 -7.20 11.63
CA LEU A 237 8.46 -7.38 12.02
C LEU A 237 9.42 -7.11 10.86
N GLU A 238 9.10 -7.60 9.65
CA GLU A 238 9.90 -7.41 8.45
C GLU A 238 10.02 -5.93 8.10
N PHE A 239 8.89 -5.23 8.09
CA PHE A 239 8.88 -3.78 7.82
C PHE A 239 9.66 -2.97 8.86
N VAL A 240 9.49 -3.27 10.15
CA VAL A 240 10.21 -2.56 11.21
C VAL A 240 11.71 -2.85 11.12
N TYR A 241 12.13 -4.11 10.93
CA TYR A 241 13.53 -4.47 10.73
C TYR A 241 14.14 -3.75 9.52
N ASN A 242 13.48 -3.81 8.36
CA ASN A 242 13.98 -3.17 7.13
C ASN A 242 14.09 -1.65 7.30
N LYS A 243 13.12 -0.99 7.97
CA LYS A 243 13.21 0.43 8.33
C LYS A 243 14.40 0.72 9.25
N MET A 244 14.62 -0.09 10.28
CA MET A 244 15.74 0.05 11.21
C MET A 244 17.08 -0.16 10.49
N LEU A 245 17.17 -1.13 9.59
CA LEU A 245 18.37 -1.41 8.79
C LEU A 245 18.69 -0.21 7.89
N ILE A 246 17.74 0.24 7.07
CA ILE A 246 17.93 1.38 6.14
C ILE A 246 18.36 2.62 6.94
N THR A 247 17.67 2.89 8.04
CA THR A 247 18.00 4.01 8.92
C THR A 247 19.43 3.91 9.46
N SER A 248 19.86 2.71 9.86
CA SER A 248 21.22 2.47 10.39
C SER A 248 22.31 2.63 9.33
N LEU A 249 22.02 2.25 8.08
CA LEU A 249 23.00 2.28 6.99
C LEU A 249 23.12 3.66 6.32
N ILE A 250 22.01 4.39 6.19
CA ILE A 250 21.90 5.55 5.32
C ILE A 250 21.69 6.85 6.08
N PHE A 251 20.86 6.85 7.12
CA PHE A 251 20.43 8.08 7.77
C PHE A 251 21.45 8.65 8.76
N PRO A 252 21.42 9.96 9.03
CA PRO A 252 22.20 10.54 10.13
C PRO A 252 21.87 9.89 11.49
N GLU A 253 22.85 9.85 12.40
CA GLU A 253 22.66 9.20 13.71
C GLU A 253 21.52 9.83 14.51
N THR A 254 21.32 11.16 14.42
CA THR A 254 20.20 11.85 15.07
C THR A 254 18.85 11.30 14.60
N CYS A 255 18.67 11.13 13.28
CA CYS A 255 17.48 10.55 12.70
C CYS A 255 17.29 9.09 13.13
N LYS A 256 18.38 8.32 13.22
CA LYS A 256 18.34 6.93 13.68
C LYS A 256 17.81 6.81 15.10
N TYR A 257 18.32 7.62 16.04
CA TYR A 257 17.85 7.59 17.43
C TYR A 257 16.36 7.94 17.54
N GLU A 258 15.92 8.96 16.82
CA GLU A 258 14.52 9.37 16.79
C GLU A 258 13.61 8.29 16.20
N ALA A 259 13.97 7.72 15.04
CA ALA A 259 13.21 6.64 14.42
C ALA A 259 13.09 5.41 15.33
N PHE A 260 14.20 5.01 15.99
CA PHE A 260 14.20 3.84 16.89
C PHE A 260 13.35 4.08 18.13
N ALA A 261 13.44 5.27 18.74
CA ALA A 261 12.59 5.63 19.86
C ALA A 261 11.10 5.57 19.48
N ARG A 262 10.76 6.02 18.28
CA ARG A 262 9.40 6.00 17.77
C ARG A 262 8.89 4.58 17.48
N PHE A 263 9.69 3.72 16.85
CA PHE A 263 9.31 2.32 16.63
C PHE A 263 9.03 1.60 17.95
N ARG A 264 9.85 1.88 18.97
CA ARG A 264 9.67 1.33 20.32
C ARG A 264 8.38 1.78 20.98
N THR A 265 8.02 3.07 20.84
CA THR A 265 6.76 3.62 21.41
C THR A 265 5.52 3.07 20.71
N LYS A 266 5.60 2.87 19.36
CA LYS A 266 4.46 2.40 18.57
C LYS A 266 4.13 0.93 18.82
N ASN A 267 5.14 0.06 18.91
CA ASN A 267 4.97 -1.36 19.24
C ASN A 267 6.27 -1.92 19.84
N SER A 268 6.33 -1.98 21.16
CA SER A 268 7.53 -2.41 21.89
C SER A 268 7.91 -3.86 21.60
N GLU A 269 6.96 -4.77 21.43
CA GLU A 269 7.24 -6.19 21.19
C GLU A 269 7.88 -6.43 19.83
N ILE A 270 7.31 -5.84 18.77
CA ILE A 270 7.86 -5.93 17.41
C ILE A 270 9.22 -5.22 17.34
N TYR A 271 9.34 -4.06 17.98
CA TYR A 271 10.62 -3.34 18.07
C TYR A 271 11.72 -4.20 18.70
N GLU A 272 11.47 -4.84 19.87
CA GLU A 272 12.47 -5.67 20.54
C GLU A 272 12.90 -6.88 19.70
N LYS A 273 11.96 -7.50 18.96
CA LYS A 273 12.28 -8.58 18.02
C LYS A 273 13.14 -8.07 16.86
N ALA A 274 12.78 -6.96 16.25
CA ALA A 274 13.55 -6.33 15.17
C ALA A 274 14.93 -5.87 15.66
N TYR A 275 15.00 -5.26 16.84
CA TYR A 275 16.25 -4.78 17.43
C TYR A 275 17.23 -5.91 17.73
N LYS A 276 16.75 -7.07 18.20
CA LYS A 276 17.59 -8.27 18.36
C LYS A 276 18.21 -8.72 17.04
N LEU A 277 17.44 -8.66 15.93
CA LEU A 277 17.96 -8.96 14.60
C LEU A 277 19.00 -7.91 14.14
N ILE A 278 18.81 -6.64 14.44
CA ILE A 278 19.80 -5.58 14.17
C ILE A 278 21.09 -5.84 14.96
N LEU A 279 20.97 -6.18 16.25
CA LEU A 279 22.14 -6.48 17.09
C LEU A 279 22.89 -7.73 16.62
N SER A 280 22.18 -8.78 16.22
CA SER A 280 22.83 -10.00 15.68
C SER A 280 23.60 -9.75 14.38
N ASN A 281 23.21 -8.72 13.62
CA ASN A 281 23.85 -8.31 12.37
C ASN A 281 24.78 -7.08 12.53
N GLN A 282 25.00 -6.58 13.74
CA GLN A 282 25.67 -5.31 13.98
C GLN A 282 27.05 -5.21 13.30
N SER A 283 27.89 -6.25 13.43
CA SER A 283 29.22 -6.26 12.81
C SER A 283 29.18 -6.11 11.27
N TRP A 284 28.20 -6.74 10.63
CA TRP A 284 27.98 -6.58 9.20
C TRP A 284 27.44 -5.17 8.88
N ILE A 285 26.46 -4.67 9.64
CA ILE A 285 25.86 -3.33 9.45
C ILE A 285 26.95 -2.25 9.55
N GLU A 286 27.87 -2.33 10.50
CA GLU A 286 28.95 -1.37 10.65
C GLU A 286 29.91 -1.39 9.46
N LYS A 287 30.30 -2.58 8.97
CA LYS A 287 31.14 -2.74 7.78
C LYS A 287 30.44 -2.19 6.52
N GLU A 288 29.17 -2.55 6.34
CA GLU A 288 28.38 -2.09 5.21
C GLU A 288 28.18 -0.58 5.23
N LYS A 289 27.91 0.00 6.40
CA LYS A 289 27.80 1.45 6.58
C LYS A 289 29.12 2.18 6.20
N LEU A 290 30.25 1.63 6.60
CA LEU A 290 31.56 2.19 6.23
C LEU A 290 31.79 2.11 4.72
N TYR A 291 31.47 0.97 4.13
CA TYR A 291 31.57 0.79 2.68
C TYR A 291 30.67 1.79 1.93
N LEU A 292 29.37 1.86 2.27
CA LEU A 292 28.43 2.78 1.63
C LEU A 292 28.88 4.24 1.77
N LYS A 293 29.37 4.63 2.94
CA LYS A 293 29.95 5.97 3.13
C LYS A 293 31.15 6.25 2.21
N SER A 294 31.95 5.23 1.87
CA SER A 294 33.11 5.40 0.99
C SER A 294 32.73 5.62 -0.48
N ILE A 295 31.53 5.18 -0.89
CA ILE A 295 31.03 5.34 -2.26
C ILE A 295 29.99 6.45 -2.41
N PHE A 296 29.46 6.99 -1.32
CA PHE A 296 28.53 8.10 -1.35
C PHE A 296 29.25 9.40 -1.69
N THR A 297 28.78 10.07 -2.74
CA THR A 297 29.34 11.32 -3.25
C THR A 297 28.41 12.51 -3.03
N ARG A 298 27.15 12.27 -2.67
CA ARG A 298 26.18 13.28 -2.26
C ARG A 298 25.91 13.18 -0.77
N ASN A 299 25.64 14.33 -0.15
CA ASN A 299 25.24 14.36 1.25
C ASN A 299 23.75 14.04 1.40
N TRP A 300 23.38 13.66 2.60
CA TRP A 300 22.00 13.34 2.95
C TRP A 300 21.02 14.48 2.64
N LYS A 301 21.42 15.73 2.96
CA LYS A 301 20.56 16.89 2.78
C LYS A 301 20.19 17.12 1.33
N ASP A 302 21.13 16.95 0.41
CA ASP A 302 20.86 17.14 -1.03
C ASP A 302 19.80 16.13 -1.53
N VAL A 303 19.87 14.88 -1.08
CA VAL A 303 18.89 13.85 -1.44
C VAL A 303 17.55 14.10 -0.78
N TYR A 304 17.54 14.57 0.47
CA TYR A 304 16.32 14.96 1.18
C TYR A 304 15.61 16.12 0.47
N ASP A 305 16.36 17.18 0.15
CA ASP A 305 15.83 18.39 -0.51
C ASP A 305 15.30 18.03 -1.93
N MET A 306 16.03 17.20 -2.68
CA MET A 306 15.59 16.69 -3.98
C MET A 306 14.27 15.93 -3.85
N ASN A 307 14.15 15.02 -2.89
CA ASN A 307 12.94 14.23 -2.68
C ASN A 307 11.74 15.12 -2.29
N THR A 308 11.95 16.15 -1.44
CA THR A 308 10.88 17.05 -1.00
C THR A 308 10.32 17.94 -2.12
N GLN A 309 11.10 18.25 -3.16
CA GLN A 309 10.63 19.01 -4.32
C GLN A 309 9.45 18.34 -5.04
N TYR A 310 9.31 17.03 -4.90
CA TYR A 310 8.19 16.27 -5.49
C TYR A 310 6.92 16.29 -4.62
N LEU A 311 7.00 16.85 -3.40
CA LEU A 311 5.85 17.08 -2.52
C LEU A 311 5.11 18.39 -2.81
N GLU A 312 5.59 19.23 -3.72
CA GLU A 312 4.88 20.47 -4.03
C GLU A 312 3.43 20.17 -4.41
N PRO A 313 2.46 20.81 -3.74
CA PRO A 313 1.05 20.56 -3.99
C PRO A 313 0.75 20.86 -5.46
N SER A 314 0.07 19.93 -6.11
CA SER A 314 -0.48 20.20 -7.43
C SER A 314 -1.36 21.45 -7.32
N LYS A 315 -1.22 22.38 -8.26
CA LYS A 315 -1.92 23.67 -8.24
C LYS A 315 -3.43 23.56 -8.43
N SER A 316 -4.02 22.35 -8.44
CA SER A 316 -5.46 22.13 -8.56
C SER A 316 -5.97 21.08 -7.58
N GLU A 317 -7.04 21.41 -6.84
CA GLU A 317 -7.74 20.49 -5.92
C GLU A 317 -8.17 19.18 -6.61
N LYS A 318 -8.51 19.23 -7.90
CA LYS A 318 -8.90 18.06 -8.70
C LYS A 318 -7.76 17.05 -8.85
N ALA A 319 -6.54 17.52 -9.11
CA ALA A 319 -5.37 16.66 -9.24
C ALA A 319 -4.99 16.02 -7.89
N ASP A 320 -5.20 16.72 -6.78
CA ASP A 320 -4.96 16.20 -5.43
C ASP A 320 -5.94 15.07 -5.07
N VAL A 321 -7.22 15.22 -5.42
CA VAL A 321 -8.25 14.18 -5.22
C VAL A 321 -7.95 12.95 -6.09
N GLU A 322 -7.55 13.15 -7.35
CA GLU A 322 -7.14 12.05 -8.22
C GLU A 322 -5.89 11.32 -7.70
N LEU A 323 -4.88 12.06 -7.23
CA LEU A 323 -3.67 11.47 -6.68
C LEU A 323 -3.97 10.62 -5.44
N MET A 324 -4.80 11.12 -4.55
CA MET A 324 -5.21 10.42 -3.34
C MET A 324 -6.00 9.17 -3.66
N PHE A 325 -6.99 9.27 -4.54
CA PHE A 325 -7.78 8.14 -5.01
C PHE A 325 -6.88 7.03 -5.59
N ARG A 326 -5.92 7.40 -6.45
CA ARG A 326 -4.96 6.48 -7.04
C ARG A 326 -4.04 5.85 -5.99
N THR A 327 -3.59 6.62 -5.00
CA THR A 327 -2.77 6.11 -3.90
C THR A 327 -3.52 5.02 -3.11
N ILE A 328 -4.80 5.23 -2.81
CA ILE A 328 -5.63 4.23 -2.14
C ILE A 328 -5.83 2.98 -3.01
N LEU A 329 -6.08 3.15 -4.31
CA LEU A 329 -6.23 2.02 -5.23
C LEU A 329 -4.95 1.20 -5.40
N LEU A 330 -3.79 1.86 -5.35
CA LEU A 330 -2.48 1.25 -5.57
C LEU A 330 -1.85 0.69 -4.30
N ALA A 331 -2.43 0.98 -3.13
CA ALA A 331 -1.95 0.41 -1.88
C ALA A 331 -2.18 -1.11 -1.86
N ASP A 332 -1.18 -1.87 -1.44
CA ASP A 332 -1.34 -3.28 -1.12
C ASP A 332 -2.20 -3.40 0.14
N PHE A 333 -3.43 -3.87 -0.02
CA PHE A 333 -4.34 -4.06 1.10
C PHE A 333 -4.15 -5.44 1.71
N THR A 334 -4.08 -5.48 3.02
CA THR A 334 -4.15 -6.71 3.81
C THR A 334 -5.56 -7.31 3.73
N LYS A 335 -5.73 -8.56 4.21
CA LYS A 335 -7.05 -9.24 4.24
C LYS A 335 -8.01 -8.64 5.27
N ASP A 336 -7.78 -7.43 5.77
CA ASP A 336 -8.59 -6.82 6.81
C ASP A 336 -9.69 -5.89 6.25
N PHE A 337 -10.61 -5.53 7.14
CA PHE A 337 -11.79 -4.73 6.83
C PHE A 337 -11.62 -3.25 7.20
N ALA A 338 -10.38 -2.78 7.37
CA ALA A 338 -10.14 -1.40 7.77
C ALA A 338 -10.76 -0.39 6.79
N ILE A 339 -11.27 0.72 7.35
CA ILE A 339 -11.96 1.75 6.57
C ILE A 339 -10.99 2.58 5.72
N PHE A 340 -9.71 2.70 6.13
CA PHE A 340 -8.77 3.61 5.44
C PHE A 340 -7.59 2.92 4.78
N ASP A 341 -7.03 1.88 5.39
CA ASP A 341 -5.90 1.11 4.87
C ASP A 341 -6.26 -0.34 4.53
N GLY A 342 -7.55 -0.64 4.48
CA GLY A 342 -8.11 -1.94 4.15
C GLY A 342 -9.19 -1.88 3.07
N ASN A 343 -9.83 -3.03 2.87
CA ASN A 343 -10.78 -3.22 1.78
C ASN A 343 -12.06 -2.38 1.89
N CYS A 344 -12.53 -2.08 3.11
CA CYS A 344 -13.68 -1.20 3.30
C CYS A 344 -13.38 0.22 2.84
N GLY A 345 -12.17 0.74 3.10
CA GLY A 345 -11.74 2.04 2.59
C GLY A 345 -11.64 2.08 1.08
N LYS A 346 -11.10 1.02 0.47
CA LYS A 346 -11.02 0.88 -0.97
C LYS A 346 -12.41 0.89 -1.62
N LEU A 347 -13.34 0.12 -1.05
CA LEU A 347 -14.74 0.07 -1.49
C LEU A 347 -15.40 1.45 -1.39
N LEU A 348 -15.25 2.12 -0.23
CA LEU A 348 -15.81 3.46 0.01
C LEU A 348 -15.33 4.46 -1.04
N VAL A 349 -14.03 4.49 -1.30
CA VAL A 349 -13.42 5.42 -2.27
C VAL A 349 -13.88 5.12 -3.69
N CYS A 350 -13.92 3.85 -4.10
CA CYS A 350 -14.41 3.46 -5.43
C CYS A 350 -15.88 3.86 -5.64
N MET A 351 -16.74 3.66 -4.64
CA MET A 351 -18.16 4.04 -4.71
C MET A 351 -18.35 5.55 -4.75
N LEU A 352 -17.62 6.31 -3.94
CA LEU A 352 -17.64 7.77 -3.98
C LEU A 352 -17.16 8.30 -5.33
N TRP A 353 -16.13 7.69 -5.90
CA TRP A 353 -15.61 8.06 -7.21
C TRP A 353 -16.60 7.78 -8.34
N THR A 354 -17.27 6.62 -8.30
CA THR A 354 -18.34 6.27 -9.25
C THR A 354 -19.44 7.32 -9.27
N LYS A 355 -19.86 7.80 -8.08
CA LYS A 355 -20.85 8.86 -7.95
C LYS A 355 -20.37 10.18 -8.56
N TRP A 356 -19.10 10.51 -8.37
CA TRP A 356 -18.51 11.76 -8.84
C TRP A 356 -18.22 11.77 -10.35
N GLN A 357 -17.71 10.67 -10.91
CA GLN A 357 -17.28 10.59 -12.32
C GLN A 357 -18.12 9.67 -13.21
N LYS A 358 -19.17 9.01 -12.68
CA LYS A 358 -20.05 8.06 -13.41
C LYS A 358 -19.25 7.05 -14.25
N SER A 359 -18.30 6.37 -13.62
CA SER A 359 -17.41 5.42 -14.29
C SER A 359 -17.92 3.98 -14.14
N GLU A 360 -18.32 3.34 -15.23
CA GLU A 360 -18.70 1.91 -15.25
C GLU A 360 -17.58 1.00 -14.73
N PHE A 361 -16.33 1.39 -14.94
CA PHE A 361 -15.17 0.66 -14.42
C PHE A 361 -15.18 0.60 -12.88
N PHE A 362 -15.35 1.75 -12.21
CA PHE A 362 -15.35 1.81 -10.74
C PHE A 362 -16.59 1.18 -10.13
N GLU A 363 -17.71 1.22 -10.83
CA GLU A 363 -18.93 0.49 -10.44
C GLU A 363 -18.66 -1.02 -10.41
N LYS A 364 -18.10 -1.58 -11.49
CA LYS A 364 -17.73 -3.00 -11.56
C LYS A 364 -16.65 -3.39 -10.55
N LEU A 365 -15.65 -2.53 -10.35
CA LEU A 365 -14.61 -2.76 -9.35
C LEU A 365 -15.21 -2.76 -7.93
N SER A 366 -16.11 -1.85 -7.64
CA SER A 366 -16.82 -1.78 -6.35
C SER A 366 -17.63 -3.05 -6.07
N CYS A 367 -18.36 -3.57 -7.08
CA CYS A 367 -19.08 -4.83 -6.95
C CYS A 367 -18.13 -6.00 -6.66
N SER A 368 -17.03 -6.10 -7.41
CA SER A 368 -16.01 -7.14 -7.19
C SER A 368 -15.36 -7.05 -5.80
N LEU A 369 -15.06 -5.82 -5.33
CA LEU A 369 -14.51 -5.60 -3.99
C LEU A 369 -15.51 -6.00 -2.90
N TYR A 370 -16.78 -5.64 -3.06
CA TYR A 370 -17.83 -6.01 -2.12
C TYR A 370 -17.98 -7.53 -1.99
N GLU A 371 -18.06 -8.26 -3.13
CA GLU A 371 -18.13 -9.71 -3.13
C GLU A 371 -16.92 -10.35 -2.42
N LYS A 372 -15.72 -9.83 -2.67
CA LYS A 372 -14.51 -10.31 -2.02
C LYS A 372 -14.51 -10.05 -0.51
N ILE A 373 -14.94 -8.86 -0.09
CA ILE A 373 -15.08 -8.51 1.33
C ILE A 373 -16.01 -9.50 2.03
N ILE A 374 -17.19 -9.72 1.50
CA ILE A 374 -18.18 -10.63 2.10
C ILE A 374 -17.65 -12.07 2.17
N ASN A 375 -16.99 -12.56 1.12
CA ASN A 375 -16.42 -13.90 1.09
C ASN A 375 -15.25 -14.11 2.08
N HIS A 376 -14.65 -13.03 2.60
CA HIS A 376 -13.58 -13.12 3.60
C HIS A 376 -14.07 -12.95 5.05
N VAL A 377 -15.35 -12.65 5.26
CA VAL A 377 -15.94 -12.63 6.62
C VAL A 377 -15.96 -14.05 7.17
N THR A 378 -15.36 -14.24 8.34
CA THR A 378 -15.35 -15.52 9.05
C THR A 378 -15.96 -15.39 10.44
N THR A 379 -16.27 -16.50 11.08
CA THR A 379 -16.72 -16.53 12.47
C THR A 379 -15.68 -15.98 13.46
N PHE A 380 -14.41 -15.95 13.07
CA PHE A 380 -13.29 -15.43 13.87
C PHE A 380 -13.01 -13.94 13.62
N THR A 381 -13.72 -13.29 12.68
CA THR A 381 -13.53 -11.85 12.43
C THR A 381 -13.89 -11.06 13.67
N GLY A 382 -12.96 -10.25 14.16
CA GLY A 382 -13.11 -9.49 15.41
C GLY A 382 -14.17 -8.40 15.33
N VAL A 383 -14.77 -8.07 16.47
CA VAL A 383 -15.74 -6.98 16.60
C VAL A 383 -14.99 -5.72 17.02
N ASN A 384 -14.41 -5.01 16.05
CA ASN A 384 -13.66 -3.78 16.29
C ASN A 384 -13.76 -2.86 15.06
N MET A 385 -13.37 -1.58 15.22
CA MET A 385 -13.45 -0.55 14.18
C MET A 385 -12.14 -0.38 13.40
N SER A 386 -11.02 -0.93 13.87
CA SER A 386 -9.74 -0.81 13.15
C SER A 386 -9.67 -1.70 11.91
N ASN A 387 -10.09 -2.98 12.04
CA ASN A 387 -9.96 -3.96 10.96
C ASN A 387 -11.00 -5.09 11.05
N GLY A 388 -12.11 -4.86 11.73
CA GLY A 388 -13.11 -5.88 12.02
C GLY A 388 -14.51 -5.58 11.50
N LEU A 389 -15.48 -6.29 12.05
CA LEU A 389 -16.88 -6.26 11.62
C LEU A 389 -17.53 -4.88 11.78
N LEU A 390 -17.10 -4.07 12.76
CA LEU A 390 -17.64 -2.72 12.93
C LEU A 390 -17.28 -1.81 11.77
N SER A 391 -16.05 -1.94 11.21
CA SER A 391 -15.63 -1.22 10.00
C SER A 391 -16.50 -1.58 8.80
N LEU A 392 -16.74 -2.86 8.60
CA LEU A 392 -17.58 -3.35 7.51
C LEU A 392 -19.02 -2.84 7.65
N GLY A 393 -19.60 -3.02 8.83
CA GLY A 393 -20.98 -2.61 9.07
C GLY A 393 -21.19 -1.09 8.96
N TRP A 394 -20.26 -0.29 9.49
CA TRP A 394 -20.28 1.15 9.36
C TRP A 394 -20.15 1.59 7.89
N THR A 395 -19.28 0.95 7.13
CA THR A 395 -19.11 1.24 5.70
C THR A 395 -20.39 0.94 4.91
N ILE A 396 -21.03 -0.19 5.15
CA ILE A 396 -22.31 -0.55 4.50
C ILE A 396 -23.39 0.47 4.84
N GLU A 397 -23.51 0.86 6.11
CA GLU A 397 -24.45 1.90 6.52
C GLU A 397 -24.18 3.25 5.85
N PHE A 398 -22.93 3.68 5.82
CA PHE A 398 -22.56 4.92 5.13
C PHE A 398 -22.95 4.89 3.64
N LEU A 399 -22.61 3.80 2.95
CA LEU A 399 -22.91 3.64 1.53
C LEU A 399 -24.43 3.65 1.26
N ASN A 400 -25.22 2.97 2.11
CA ASN A 400 -26.66 2.88 1.98
C ASN A 400 -27.33 4.23 2.26
N GLN A 401 -26.96 4.92 3.36
CA GLN A 401 -27.50 6.23 3.72
C GLN A 401 -27.18 7.30 2.67
N ASN A 402 -26.05 7.19 1.97
CA ASN A 402 -25.69 8.08 0.87
C ASN A 402 -26.20 7.62 -0.50
N LYS A 403 -27.07 6.59 -0.54
CA LYS A 403 -27.66 6.05 -1.79
C LYS A 403 -26.64 5.58 -2.81
N LEU A 404 -25.50 5.12 -2.34
CA LEU A 404 -24.43 4.51 -3.15
C LEU A 404 -24.70 3.02 -3.38
N ILE A 405 -25.38 2.38 -2.43
CA ILE A 405 -25.97 1.05 -2.55
C ILE A 405 -27.43 1.13 -2.13
N ASN A 406 -28.20 0.09 -2.47
CA ASN A 406 -29.61 -0.03 -2.04
C ASN A 406 -29.79 -1.42 -1.45
N CYS A 407 -29.79 -1.51 -0.13
CA CYS A 407 -30.00 -2.77 0.58
C CYS A 407 -30.83 -2.56 1.87
N ASN A 408 -31.45 -3.64 2.35
CA ASN A 408 -32.03 -3.68 3.68
C ASN A 408 -30.94 -3.94 4.71
N THR A 409 -30.42 -2.87 5.33
CA THR A 409 -29.31 -2.99 6.28
C THR A 409 -29.65 -3.81 7.51
N ASN A 410 -30.93 -3.94 7.91
CA ASN A 410 -31.36 -4.82 9.00
C ASN A 410 -31.21 -6.32 8.66
N GLU A 411 -31.25 -6.67 7.38
CA GLU A 411 -30.98 -8.05 6.93
C GLU A 411 -29.49 -8.28 6.74
N VAL A 412 -28.83 -7.35 6.05
CA VAL A 412 -27.40 -7.50 5.67
C VAL A 412 -26.48 -7.47 6.90
N LEU A 413 -26.81 -6.64 7.90
CA LEU A 413 -25.96 -6.45 9.09
C LEU A 413 -26.44 -7.23 10.32
N ARG A 414 -27.44 -8.11 10.18
CA ARG A 414 -28.02 -8.87 11.31
C ARG A 414 -26.96 -9.58 12.14
N ASP A 415 -26.08 -10.33 11.52
CA ASP A 415 -25.06 -11.11 12.23
C ASP A 415 -24.06 -10.22 12.98
N ILE A 416 -23.79 -9.02 12.45
CA ILE A 416 -22.94 -8.03 13.11
C ILE A 416 -23.68 -7.43 14.30
N ASP A 417 -24.95 -7.04 14.13
CA ASP A 417 -25.80 -6.50 15.18
C ASP A 417 -25.94 -7.49 16.34
N GLU A 418 -26.19 -8.77 16.05
CA GLU A 418 -26.28 -9.85 17.05
C GLU A 418 -24.96 -10.01 17.82
N LYS A 419 -23.80 -10.00 17.14
CA LYS A 419 -22.50 -10.05 17.81
C LYS A 419 -22.27 -8.84 18.69
N VAL A 420 -22.66 -7.64 18.25
CA VAL A 420 -22.53 -6.40 19.04
C VAL A 420 -23.38 -6.47 20.29
N LEU A 421 -24.61 -6.97 20.20
CA LEU A 421 -25.51 -7.16 21.36
C LEU A 421 -24.96 -8.13 22.42
N THR A 422 -24.08 -9.06 22.04
CA THR A 422 -23.42 -9.95 23.03
C THR A 422 -22.35 -9.27 23.88
N LEU A 423 -21.93 -8.06 23.49
CA LEU A 423 -20.85 -7.34 24.18
C LEU A 423 -21.36 -6.69 25.47
N ASN A 424 -20.62 -6.88 26.56
CA ASN A 424 -20.85 -6.10 27.78
C ASN A 424 -20.03 -4.81 27.74
N CYS A 425 -20.60 -3.75 27.17
CA CYS A 425 -19.91 -2.48 26.92
C CYS A 425 -19.37 -1.84 28.21
N LYS A 426 -20.04 -2.01 29.37
CA LYS A 426 -19.58 -1.48 30.68
C LYS A 426 -18.29 -2.15 31.19
N ARG A 427 -17.93 -3.32 30.68
CA ARG A 427 -16.69 -4.02 31.04
C ARG A 427 -15.51 -3.70 30.14
N ILE A 428 -15.74 -3.01 29.01
CA ILE A 428 -14.68 -2.64 28.07
C ILE A 428 -13.92 -1.45 28.65
N LYS A 429 -12.67 -1.67 29.01
CA LYS A 429 -11.76 -0.63 29.55
C LYS A 429 -11.13 0.23 28.46
N ASP A 430 -10.98 -0.34 27.26
CA ASP A 430 -10.45 0.39 26.11
C ASP A 430 -11.50 1.39 25.60
N THR A 431 -11.14 2.67 25.61
CA THR A 431 -11.99 3.76 25.15
C THR A 431 -11.62 4.25 23.75
N THR A 432 -10.68 3.60 23.05
CA THR A 432 -10.26 4.00 21.70
C THR A 432 -11.37 3.74 20.67
N LEU A 433 -11.28 4.44 19.53
CA LEU A 433 -12.20 4.19 18.42
C LEU A 433 -11.87 2.86 17.72
N GLY A 434 -10.59 2.50 17.62
CA GLY A 434 -10.14 1.33 16.88
C GLY A 434 -10.61 0.01 17.46
N SER A 435 -10.28 -0.25 18.72
CA SER A 435 -10.52 -1.51 19.43
C SER A 435 -11.47 -1.39 20.63
N GLY A 436 -11.79 -0.17 21.03
CA GLY A 436 -12.52 0.13 22.25
C GLY A 436 -14.01 0.46 22.04
N VAL A 437 -14.63 0.92 23.13
CA VAL A 437 -16.07 1.20 23.19
C VAL A 437 -16.52 2.32 22.25
N ARG A 438 -15.64 3.29 21.90
CA ARG A 438 -15.98 4.33 20.92
C ARG A 438 -16.25 3.76 19.54
N GLY A 439 -15.58 2.67 19.14
CA GLY A 439 -15.90 1.97 17.90
C GLY A 439 -17.29 1.38 17.89
N ILE A 440 -17.74 0.84 19.04
CA ILE A 440 -19.11 0.34 19.20
C ILE A 440 -20.11 1.48 19.14
N ILE A 441 -19.84 2.61 19.82
CA ILE A 441 -20.70 3.81 19.74
C ILE A 441 -20.82 4.29 18.30
N ALA A 442 -19.72 4.37 17.54
CA ALA A 442 -19.72 4.80 16.14
C ALA A 442 -20.60 3.89 15.25
N TYR A 443 -20.48 2.57 15.43
CA TYR A 443 -21.29 1.61 14.71
C TYR A 443 -22.78 1.72 15.07
N VAL A 444 -23.12 1.69 16.38
CA VAL A 444 -24.51 1.77 16.86
C VAL A 444 -25.16 3.10 16.43
N TYR A 445 -24.41 4.19 16.51
CA TYR A 445 -24.84 5.50 15.99
C TYR A 445 -25.20 5.44 14.51
N ALA A 446 -24.33 4.86 13.68
CA ALA A 446 -24.57 4.69 12.25
C ALA A 446 -25.85 3.88 11.99
N ARG A 447 -26.05 2.77 12.71
CA ARG A 447 -27.23 1.91 12.60
C ARG A 447 -28.52 2.61 13.01
N ILE A 448 -28.50 3.37 14.11
CA ILE A 448 -29.68 4.17 14.55
C ILE A 448 -30.07 5.19 13.50
N LEU A 449 -29.12 5.88 12.89
CA LEU A 449 -29.38 6.83 11.80
C LEU A 449 -29.99 6.14 10.58
N GLY A 450 -29.42 5.01 10.15
CA GLY A 450 -29.91 4.26 9.00
C GLY A 450 -31.33 3.69 9.21
N CYS A 451 -31.63 3.16 10.40
CA CYS A 451 -32.96 2.68 10.75
C CYS A 451 -34.00 3.82 10.72
N ARG A 452 -33.65 4.99 11.22
CA ARG A 452 -34.55 6.17 11.16
C ARG A 452 -34.80 6.62 9.75
N GLN A 453 -33.75 6.72 8.93
CA GLN A 453 -33.89 7.13 7.53
C GLN A 453 -34.76 6.16 6.72
N SER A 454 -34.71 4.87 7.02
CA SER A 454 -35.51 3.82 6.38
C SER A 454 -36.87 3.58 7.07
N CYS A 455 -37.21 4.31 8.13
CA CYS A 455 -38.38 4.09 8.99
C CYS A 455 -38.43 2.65 9.56
N ALA A 456 -37.30 2.03 9.77
CA ALA A 456 -37.17 0.69 10.34
C ALA A 456 -36.93 0.72 11.86
N SER A 457 -37.23 -0.38 12.56
CA SER A 457 -36.92 -0.53 13.98
C SER A 457 -35.40 -0.71 14.18
N SER A 458 -34.88 -0.14 15.28
CA SER A 458 -33.47 -0.38 15.67
C SER A 458 -33.27 -1.86 16.02
N PRO A 459 -32.13 -2.46 15.63
CA PRO A 459 -31.78 -3.82 16.04
C PRO A 459 -31.34 -3.91 17.51
N PHE A 460 -31.06 -2.76 18.15
CA PHE A 460 -30.58 -2.68 19.54
C PHE A 460 -31.73 -2.37 20.50
N ASP A 461 -31.79 -3.10 21.61
CA ASP A 461 -32.75 -2.85 22.66
C ASP A 461 -32.42 -1.58 23.47
N ASP A 462 -33.45 -1.04 24.17
CA ASP A 462 -33.33 0.20 24.95
C ASP A 462 -32.27 0.09 26.04
N LYS A 463 -32.10 -1.11 26.64
CA LYS A 463 -31.12 -1.33 27.70
C LYS A 463 -29.69 -1.18 27.16
N PHE A 464 -29.40 -1.83 26.03
CA PHE A 464 -28.08 -1.75 25.39
C PHE A 464 -27.74 -0.30 24.95
N VAL A 465 -28.71 0.40 24.36
CA VAL A 465 -28.54 1.80 23.96
C VAL A 465 -28.34 2.70 25.18
N ASN A 466 -29.09 2.50 26.28
CA ASN A 466 -28.91 3.27 27.51
C ASN A 466 -27.58 3.01 28.19
N ASP A 467 -27.08 1.78 28.17
CA ASP A 467 -25.74 1.46 28.67
C ASP A 467 -24.64 2.17 27.88
N LEU A 468 -24.75 2.24 26.55
CA LEU A 468 -23.84 3.01 25.70
C LEU A 468 -23.98 4.52 25.90
N LEU A 469 -25.20 5.01 26.13
CA LEU A 469 -25.45 6.42 26.39
C LEU A 469 -24.78 6.89 27.68
N GLU A 470 -24.88 6.10 28.76
CA GLU A 470 -24.18 6.37 30.03
C GLU A 470 -22.65 6.43 29.83
N ILE A 471 -22.10 5.49 29.03
CA ILE A 471 -20.68 5.48 28.71
C ILE A 471 -20.30 6.73 27.90
N ALA A 472 -21.07 7.07 26.87
CA ALA A 472 -20.83 8.24 26.03
C ALA A 472 -20.87 9.56 26.83
N GLU A 473 -21.80 9.69 27.77
CA GLU A 473 -21.87 10.85 28.67
C GLU A 473 -20.63 10.99 29.55
N ASN A 474 -20.14 9.87 30.11
CA ASN A 474 -18.92 9.87 30.90
C ASN A 474 -17.69 10.24 30.05
N LEU A 475 -17.57 9.67 28.86
CA LEU A 475 -16.51 10.01 27.91
C LEU A 475 -16.55 11.47 27.47
N ALA A 476 -17.73 12.04 27.27
CA ALA A 476 -17.92 13.45 26.91
C ALA A 476 -17.51 14.40 28.04
N ILE A 477 -17.74 14.00 29.30
CA ILE A 477 -17.31 14.77 30.48
C ILE A 477 -15.78 14.75 30.58
N ASP A 478 -15.15 13.58 30.49
CA ASP A 478 -13.70 13.43 30.57
C ASP A 478 -12.97 14.20 29.46
N ALA A 479 -13.53 14.21 28.25
CA ALA A 479 -12.95 14.89 27.11
C ALA A 479 -13.11 16.44 27.17
N LYS A 480 -14.04 16.97 27.93
CA LYS A 480 -14.16 18.40 28.19
C LYS A 480 -12.92 18.98 28.90
N TYR A 481 -12.18 18.11 29.58
CA TYR A 481 -10.89 18.43 30.21
C TYR A 481 -9.67 18.13 29.32
N GLN A 482 -9.85 17.40 28.20
CA GLN A 482 -8.80 17.05 27.23
C GLN A 482 -9.24 17.49 25.83
N LEU A 483 -8.89 18.70 25.43
CA LEU A 483 -9.19 19.35 24.14
C LEU A 483 -9.47 18.40 22.95
N GLY A 484 -10.72 18.30 22.49
CA GLY A 484 -11.03 18.03 21.07
C GLY A 484 -11.55 16.66 20.68
N LEU A 485 -12.00 15.76 21.59
CA LEU A 485 -12.37 14.36 21.25
C LEU A 485 -13.87 14.02 21.39
N CYS A 486 -14.77 15.03 21.47
CA CYS A 486 -16.17 14.83 21.87
C CYS A 486 -17.23 14.80 20.76
N GLU A 487 -16.89 14.94 19.47
CA GLU A 487 -17.94 15.12 18.44
C GLU A 487 -18.85 13.88 18.33
N LEU A 488 -18.27 12.67 18.30
CA LEU A 488 -19.05 11.43 18.18
C LEU A 488 -20.00 11.20 19.36
N GLU A 489 -19.48 11.33 20.58
CA GLU A 489 -20.24 11.12 21.81
C GLU A 489 -21.37 12.15 21.93
N CYS A 490 -21.08 13.42 21.63
CA CYS A 490 -22.07 14.48 21.65
C CYS A 490 -23.18 14.26 20.60
N ASP A 491 -22.84 13.83 19.39
CA ASP A 491 -23.82 13.57 18.34
C ASP A 491 -24.64 12.31 18.66
N PHE A 492 -24.01 11.25 19.21
CA PHE A 492 -24.72 10.08 19.69
C PHE A 492 -25.70 10.42 20.82
N ILE A 493 -25.29 11.19 21.83
CA ILE A 493 -26.11 11.65 22.94
C ILE A 493 -27.31 12.48 22.41
N LYS A 494 -27.06 13.42 21.49
CA LYS A 494 -28.12 14.21 20.86
C LYS A 494 -29.12 13.30 20.16
N GLN A 495 -28.67 12.37 19.36
CA GLN A 495 -29.55 11.47 18.61
C GLN A 495 -30.39 10.58 19.53
N CYS A 496 -29.84 10.14 20.67
CA CYS A 496 -30.61 9.36 21.64
C CYS A 496 -31.66 10.19 22.40
N LYS A 497 -31.32 11.43 22.80
CA LYS A 497 -32.20 12.29 23.63
C LYS A 497 -33.13 13.18 22.82
N GLN A 498 -32.67 13.71 21.70
CA GLN A 498 -33.41 14.63 20.84
C GLN A 498 -33.15 14.29 19.38
N PRO A 499 -33.85 13.31 18.81
CA PRO A 499 -33.63 12.89 17.44
C PRO A 499 -33.75 14.05 16.44
N VAL A 500 -32.70 14.25 15.64
CA VAL A 500 -32.64 15.22 14.54
C VAL A 500 -32.54 14.44 13.24
N ASP A 501 -33.14 14.95 12.18
CA ASP A 501 -32.99 14.37 10.84
C ASP A 501 -31.56 14.59 10.36
N TYR A 502 -30.76 13.51 10.42
CA TYR A 502 -29.36 13.48 10.06
C TYR A 502 -28.99 12.13 9.39
N HIS A 503 -28.06 12.15 8.48
CA HIS A 503 -27.47 10.96 7.89
C HIS A 503 -25.94 11.04 7.93
N LEU A 504 -25.29 9.90 7.89
CA LEU A 504 -23.83 9.84 7.85
C LEU A 504 -23.31 10.58 6.62
N GLY A 505 -22.40 11.51 6.83
CA GLY A 505 -21.81 12.35 5.79
C GLY A 505 -20.29 12.31 5.82
N MET A 506 -19.67 13.11 4.97
CA MET A 506 -18.19 13.18 4.90
C MET A 506 -17.55 13.64 6.21
N LYS A 507 -18.25 14.38 7.06
CA LYS A 507 -17.76 14.76 8.41
C LYS A 507 -17.50 13.55 9.29
N ASP A 508 -18.39 12.55 9.23
CA ASP A 508 -18.27 11.32 10.03
C ASP A 508 -17.08 10.49 9.53
N VAL A 509 -16.87 10.43 8.21
CA VAL A 509 -15.70 9.80 7.60
C VAL A 509 -14.41 10.49 8.06
N GLU A 510 -14.40 11.83 8.03
CA GLU A 510 -13.25 12.63 8.50
C GLU A 510 -12.96 12.43 9.99
N TYR A 511 -14.02 12.37 10.81
CA TYR A 511 -13.86 12.12 12.24
C TYR A 511 -13.20 10.77 12.49
N ILE A 512 -13.71 9.69 11.89
CA ILE A 512 -13.15 8.34 12.03
C ILE A 512 -11.70 8.30 11.53
N GLN A 513 -11.43 8.95 10.40
CA GLN A 513 -10.07 9.04 9.88
C GLN A 513 -9.11 9.72 10.85
N LYS A 514 -9.46 10.87 11.38
CA LYS A 514 -8.62 11.62 12.34
C LYS A 514 -8.33 10.81 13.61
N GLN A 515 -9.27 9.99 14.05
CA GLN A 515 -9.11 9.17 15.25
C GLN A 515 -8.24 7.93 15.02
N LEU A 516 -8.38 7.27 13.86
CA LEU A 516 -7.62 6.06 13.53
C LEU A 516 -6.23 6.41 12.94
N PHE A 517 -6.12 7.52 12.21
CA PHE A 517 -4.92 7.95 11.49
C PHE A 517 -4.68 9.45 11.64
N PRO A 518 -4.29 9.94 12.83
CA PRO A 518 -4.19 11.38 13.11
C PRO A 518 -3.18 12.14 12.24
N SER A 519 -2.26 11.45 11.56
CA SER A 519 -1.23 12.04 10.69
C SER A 519 -1.61 12.10 9.20
N GLU A 520 -2.76 11.55 8.78
CA GLU A 520 -3.12 11.46 7.37
C GLU A 520 -4.41 12.24 7.03
N ASN A 521 -4.28 13.30 6.23
CA ASN A 521 -5.41 14.11 5.75
C ASN A 521 -5.99 13.59 4.42
N ILE A 522 -6.28 12.27 4.34
CA ILE A 522 -6.63 11.64 3.07
C ILE A 522 -8.04 12.03 2.56
N ILE A 523 -9.03 12.19 3.43
CA ILE A 523 -10.44 12.37 3.02
C ILE A 523 -10.92 13.83 3.04
N LEU A 524 -10.20 14.74 3.70
CA LEU A 524 -10.58 16.17 3.76
C LEU A 524 -10.76 16.85 2.39
N LYS A 525 -10.21 16.26 1.34
CA LYS A 525 -10.23 16.79 -0.03
C LYS A 525 -11.48 16.43 -0.84
N PHE A 526 -12.35 15.52 -0.37
CA PHE A 526 -13.63 15.20 -1.03
C PHE A 526 -14.77 16.19 -0.72
N ARG A 527 -14.51 17.26 0.03
CA ARG A 527 -15.54 18.20 0.52
C ARG A 527 -16.08 19.18 -0.52
N LYS A 528 -15.44 19.32 -1.65
CA LYS A 528 -15.86 20.25 -2.73
C LYS A 528 -16.12 19.47 -4.02
#